data_b66347830732a49ec6797ee8e5ccf502
#
_entry.id   b66347830732a49ec6797ee8e5ccf502
#
_cell.length_a   1.000
_cell.length_b   1.000
_cell.length_c   1.000
_cell.angle_alpha   90.00
_cell.angle_beta   90.00
_cell.angle_gamma   90.00
#
_symmetry.space_group_name_H-M   'P 1'
#
loop_
_entity.id
_entity.type
_entity.pdbx_description
1 polymer ?
#
loop_
_entity_poly.entity_id
_entity_poly.type
_entity_poly.pdbx_seq_one_letter_code
_entity_poly.pdbx_strand_id
1 'polypeptide(L)'
;TKVAKIADWDVQKYMKREVDYYQMGEDKISRDNLEKYIKEADLTISSNGVLYRKDKIGCIPEILDIWFNERVEFRKLEKKYGQEGDKEKYAFYGKRQLVQKILLNSLYGVLGLPAFRFYDVDNAEAVTTTGQTVIKNSANMGNIKYNKELGTTDVDSNIYIDTDSVFFSAVPLLDHRHKDWKTMPDSEVAVLVDGIAGEMQDYLNKFYDILSDKFFNVQNHRLEIKKEYVARAGIWIAKKRYAQWIISNNGIAVDKLDVKGLDVKRSSFPKAFQECMGTVLIDILRSKPEEEITAFILAFKKSMMERPVSEIAKNSAVKHLSKYLPKKRQLFQLEKGVPAHVKAAILYNDCLKHFNAPFKYSPMKDGDKVKWVY
;
A
#
# COMPACT_ATOMS: atom_id res chain seq x y z
N THR A 1 -23.99 3.70 -15.19
CA THR A 1 -23.69 3.67 -16.62
C THR A 1 -23.06 5.00 -17.03
N LYS A 2 -21.94 4.97 -17.74
CA LYS A 2 -21.26 6.14 -18.31
C LYS A 2 -22.18 6.84 -19.33
N VAL A 3 -22.25 8.17 -19.25
CA VAL A 3 -23.09 9.01 -20.12
C VAL A 3 -22.23 9.79 -21.10
N ALA A 4 -21.23 10.51 -20.58
CA ALA A 4 -20.32 11.35 -21.36
C ALA A 4 -18.98 11.50 -20.66
N LYS A 5 -17.99 12.08 -21.34
CA LYS A 5 -16.72 12.52 -20.78
C LYS A 5 -16.47 13.97 -21.21
N ILE A 6 -16.05 14.78 -20.26
CA ILE A 6 -15.66 16.16 -20.51
C ILE A 6 -14.21 16.13 -20.99
N ALA A 7 -13.93 16.75 -22.13
CA ALA A 7 -12.58 16.86 -22.68
C ALA A 7 -11.75 17.84 -21.85
N ASP A 8 -10.45 17.61 -21.78
CA ASP A 8 -9.46 18.46 -21.08
C ASP A 8 -9.85 18.78 -19.63
N TRP A 9 -10.53 17.82 -18.98
CA TRP A 9 -11.00 17.96 -17.61
C TRP A 9 -9.86 17.98 -16.61
N ASP A 10 -9.81 19.02 -15.77
CA ASP A 10 -8.93 19.15 -14.63
C ASP A 10 -9.75 19.36 -13.36
N VAL A 11 -9.84 18.33 -12.52
CA VAL A 11 -10.61 18.35 -11.29
C VAL A 11 -10.14 19.42 -10.31
N GLN A 12 -8.83 19.74 -10.26
CA GLN A 12 -8.30 20.77 -9.36
C GLN A 12 -8.73 22.16 -9.79
N LYS A 13 -8.66 22.44 -11.08
CA LYS A 13 -9.17 23.70 -11.64
C LYS A 13 -10.68 23.83 -11.46
N TYR A 14 -11.42 22.72 -11.64
CA TYR A 14 -12.85 22.69 -11.37
C TYR A 14 -13.16 23.00 -9.90
N MET A 15 -12.48 22.36 -8.96
CA MET A 15 -12.69 22.61 -7.52
C MET A 15 -12.34 24.04 -7.10
N LYS A 16 -11.32 24.63 -7.70
CA LYS A 16 -10.88 26.02 -7.45
C LYS A 16 -11.63 27.08 -8.23
N ARG A 17 -12.54 26.69 -9.11
CA ARG A 17 -13.27 27.59 -10.03
C ARG A 17 -12.36 28.39 -10.97
N GLU A 18 -11.28 27.77 -11.46
CA GLU A 18 -10.29 28.41 -12.35
C GLU A 18 -10.66 28.33 -13.84
N VAL A 19 -11.74 27.59 -14.20
CA VAL A 19 -12.19 27.40 -15.58
C VAL A 19 -13.67 27.75 -15.72
N ASP A 20 -14.01 28.60 -16.68
CA ASP A 20 -15.36 29.06 -16.90
C ASP A 20 -16.13 28.22 -17.94
N TYR A 21 -15.44 27.53 -18.82
CA TYR A 21 -16.04 26.73 -19.91
C TYR A 21 -15.36 25.39 -20.06
N TYR A 22 -16.18 24.39 -20.41
CA TYR A 22 -15.76 22.99 -20.61
C TYR A 22 -16.20 22.50 -21.99
N GLN A 23 -15.47 21.55 -22.56
CA GLN A 23 -15.84 20.89 -23.83
C GLN A 23 -16.51 19.55 -23.54
N MET A 24 -17.76 19.38 -23.97
CA MET A 24 -18.54 18.15 -23.85
C MET A 24 -19.02 17.70 -25.22
N GLY A 25 -18.28 16.76 -25.83
CA GLY A 25 -18.47 16.40 -27.23
C GLY A 25 -18.06 17.55 -28.13
N GLU A 26 -18.96 17.96 -29.02
CA GLU A 26 -18.78 19.10 -29.93
C GLU A 26 -19.19 20.44 -29.31
N ASP A 27 -19.89 20.40 -28.18
CA ASP A 27 -20.45 21.59 -27.53
C ASP A 27 -19.53 22.17 -26.45
N LYS A 28 -19.51 23.50 -26.40
CA LYS A 28 -18.88 24.26 -25.32
C LYS A 28 -19.93 24.67 -24.29
N ILE A 29 -19.77 24.23 -23.05
CA ILE A 29 -20.71 24.48 -21.97
C ILE A 29 -20.05 25.36 -20.89
N SER A 30 -20.77 26.38 -20.39
CA SER A 30 -20.29 27.15 -19.25
C SER A 30 -20.34 26.31 -17.99
N ARG A 31 -19.50 26.66 -17.00
CA ARG A 31 -19.45 25.98 -15.70
C ARG A 31 -20.82 25.89 -15.04
N ASP A 32 -21.54 27.00 -14.93
CA ASP A 32 -22.84 27.06 -14.27
C ASP A 32 -23.88 26.16 -14.98
N ASN A 33 -23.84 26.16 -16.30
CA ASN A 33 -24.73 25.29 -17.10
C ASN A 33 -24.32 23.80 -16.96
N LEU A 34 -23.02 23.50 -16.83
CA LEU A 34 -22.54 22.14 -16.55
C LEU A 34 -23.01 21.67 -15.16
N GLU A 35 -22.84 22.49 -14.13
CA GLU A 35 -23.31 22.19 -12.77
C GLU A 35 -24.83 22.02 -12.71
N LYS A 36 -25.57 22.84 -13.43
CA LYS A 36 -27.03 22.72 -13.59
C LYS A 36 -27.41 21.42 -14.31
N TYR A 37 -26.76 21.10 -15.41
CA TYR A 37 -27.00 19.87 -16.17
C TYR A 37 -26.73 18.62 -15.33
N ILE A 38 -25.62 18.58 -14.58
CA ILE A 38 -25.28 17.46 -13.70
C ILE A 38 -26.38 17.23 -12.65
N LYS A 39 -26.94 18.30 -12.08
CA LYS A 39 -27.98 18.23 -11.06
C LYS A 39 -29.33 17.83 -11.65
N GLU A 40 -29.76 18.46 -12.75
CA GLU A 40 -31.07 18.22 -13.38
C GLU A 40 -31.18 16.83 -14.00
N ALA A 41 -30.09 16.33 -14.59
CA ALA A 41 -30.02 14.99 -15.16
C ALA A 41 -29.66 13.89 -14.13
N ASP A 42 -29.57 14.25 -12.86
CA ASP A 42 -29.18 13.35 -11.75
C ASP A 42 -27.92 12.52 -12.06
N LEU A 43 -26.85 13.21 -12.45
CA LEU A 43 -25.56 12.61 -12.79
C LEU A 43 -24.55 12.79 -11.65
N THR A 44 -23.56 11.92 -11.61
CA THR A 44 -22.32 12.14 -10.85
C THR A 44 -21.14 12.31 -11.79
N ILE A 45 -20.14 13.09 -11.36
CA ILE A 45 -18.92 13.33 -12.11
C ILE A 45 -17.72 12.72 -11.37
N SER A 46 -16.86 12.02 -12.09
CA SER A 46 -15.59 11.50 -11.56
C SER A 46 -14.43 12.49 -11.77
N SER A 47 -13.33 12.27 -11.08
CA SER A 47 -12.17 13.15 -11.17
C SER A 47 -11.48 13.19 -12.54
N ASN A 48 -11.77 12.27 -13.43
CA ASN A 48 -11.32 12.31 -14.83
C ASN A 48 -12.39 12.87 -15.80
N GLY A 49 -13.44 13.51 -15.28
CA GLY A 49 -14.48 14.19 -16.07
C GLY A 49 -15.53 13.27 -16.68
N VAL A 50 -15.58 12.01 -16.28
CA VAL A 50 -16.62 11.09 -16.76
C VAL A 50 -17.91 11.29 -15.96
N LEU A 51 -19.03 11.42 -16.66
CA LEU A 51 -20.37 11.56 -16.11
C LEU A 51 -21.07 10.21 -16.05
N TYR A 52 -21.67 9.88 -14.91
CA TYR A 52 -22.40 8.64 -14.68
C TYR A 52 -23.83 8.91 -14.22
N ARG A 53 -24.75 8.07 -14.66
CA ARG A 53 -26.14 8.04 -14.15
C ARG A 53 -26.19 7.51 -12.73
N LYS A 54 -27.08 8.06 -11.91
CA LYS A 54 -27.36 7.62 -10.54
C LYS A 54 -28.68 6.83 -10.41
N ASP A 55 -29.58 6.94 -11.40
CA ASP A 55 -30.89 6.30 -11.38
C ASP A 55 -30.86 4.77 -11.45
N LYS A 56 -29.74 4.18 -11.89
CA LYS A 56 -29.55 2.73 -11.98
C LYS A 56 -28.17 2.33 -11.49
N ILE A 57 -28.13 1.32 -10.64
CA ILE A 57 -26.88 0.66 -10.26
C ILE A 57 -26.38 -0.17 -11.44
N GLY A 58 -25.12 0.01 -11.82
CA GLY A 58 -24.45 -0.83 -12.83
C GLY A 58 -24.11 -2.21 -12.28
N CYS A 59 -24.00 -3.22 -13.16
CA CYS A 59 -23.69 -4.60 -12.73
C CYS A 59 -22.39 -4.73 -11.93
N ILE A 60 -21.34 -3.96 -12.27
CA ILE A 60 -20.06 -4.01 -11.53
C ILE A 60 -20.18 -3.41 -10.12
N PRO A 61 -20.73 -2.19 -9.93
CA PRO A 61 -21.02 -1.67 -8.60
C PRO A 61 -21.92 -2.59 -7.76
N GLU A 62 -22.92 -3.24 -8.37
CA GLU A 62 -23.81 -4.17 -7.67
C GLU A 62 -23.05 -5.41 -7.15
N ILE A 63 -22.21 -6.03 -7.98
CA ILE A 63 -21.37 -7.15 -7.57
C ILE A 63 -20.40 -6.74 -6.45
N LEU A 64 -19.79 -5.55 -6.58
CA LEU A 64 -18.89 -5.02 -5.54
C LEU A 64 -19.62 -4.81 -4.21
N ASP A 65 -20.87 -4.36 -4.27
CA ASP A 65 -21.69 -4.17 -3.07
C ASP A 65 -22.01 -5.50 -2.37
N ILE A 66 -22.39 -6.50 -3.13
CA ILE A 66 -22.63 -7.85 -2.60
C ILE A 66 -21.38 -8.40 -1.92
N TRP A 67 -20.25 -8.39 -2.62
CA TRP A 67 -18.98 -8.92 -2.08
C TRP A 67 -18.46 -8.13 -0.89
N PHE A 68 -18.67 -6.81 -0.87
CA PHE A 68 -18.29 -5.98 0.27
C PHE A 68 -19.10 -6.33 1.52
N ASN A 69 -20.42 -6.46 1.38
CA ASN A 69 -21.31 -6.83 2.49
C ASN A 69 -21.00 -8.24 3.01
N GLU A 70 -20.80 -9.22 2.13
CA GLU A 70 -20.34 -10.56 2.53
C GLU A 70 -19.01 -10.51 3.32
N ARG A 71 -18.06 -9.70 2.85
CA ARG A 71 -16.78 -9.54 3.57
C ARG A 71 -16.98 -8.93 4.96
N VAL A 72 -17.87 -7.95 5.11
CA VAL A 72 -18.16 -7.35 6.41
C VAL A 72 -18.71 -8.41 7.36
N GLU A 73 -19.63 -9.27 6.90
CA GLU A 73 -20.18 -10.36 7.70
C GLU A 73 -19.10 -11.40 8.08
N PHE A 74 -18.26 -11.81 7.13
CA PHE A 74 -17.15 -12.72 7.43
C PHE A 74 -16.18 -12.14 8.46
N ARG A 75 -15.88 -10.83 8.42
CA ARG A 75 -15.04 -10.17 9.43
C ARG A 75 -15.70 -10.13 10.83
N LYS A 76 -17.03 -9.96 10.91
CA LYS A 76 -17.76 -10.05 12.19
C LYS A 76 -17.65 -11.45 12.76
N LEU A 77 -17.85 -12.47 11.92
CA LEU A 77 -17.76 -13.88 12.34
C LEU A 77 -16.32 -14.27 12.71
N GLU A 78 -15.31 -13.84 11.96
CA GLU A 78 -13.90 -14.02 12.30
C GLU A 78 -13.60 -13.45 13.70
N LYS A 79 -14.01 -12.21 13.97
CA LYS A 79 -13.81 -11.57 15.27
C LYS A 79 -14.54 -12.32 16.39
N LYS A 80 -15.80 -12.72 16.17
CA LYS A 80 -16.61 -13.47 17.12
C LYS A 80 -15.93 -14.78 17.52
N TYR A 81 -15.56 -15.61 16.54
CA TYR A 81 -14.93 -16.91 16.82
C TYR A 81 -13.51 -16.78 17.35
N GLY A 82 -12.82 -15.69 17.04
CA GLY A 82 -11.54 -15.35 17.70
C GLY A 82 -11.70 -15.07 19.18
N GLN A 83 -12.78 -14.39 19.60
CA GLN A 83 -13.12 -14.14 21.01
C GLN A 83 -13.58 -15.40 21.73
N GLU A 84 -14.31 -16.27 21.04
CA GLU A 84 -14.78 -17.57 21.57
C GLU A 84 -13.65 -18.63 21.64
N GLY A 85 -12.48 -18.37 21.06
CA GLY A 85 -11.36 -19.31 21.02
C GLY A 85 -11.49 -20.46 20.01
N ASP A 86 -12.50 -20.43 19.14
CA ASP A 86 -12.72 -21.42 18.07
C ASP A 86 -11.74 -21.16 16.91
N LYS A 87 -10.56 -21.79 16.99
CA LYS A 87 -9.47 -21.60 16.02
C LYS A 87 -9.83 -22.05 14.61
N GLU A 88 -10.68 -23.06 14.47
CA GLU A 88 -11.06 -23.58 13.16
C GLU A 88 -11.97 -22.60 12.42
N LYS A 89 -13.04 -22.15 13.06
CA LYS A 89 -13.95 -21.16 12.49
C LYS A 89 -13.27 -19.79 12.30
N TYR A 90 -12.42 -19.39 13.24
CA TYR A 90 -11.59 -18.19 13.07
C TYR A 90 -10.78 -18.26 11.78
N ALA A 91 -10.04 -19.36 11.55
CA ALA A 91 -9.24 -19.54 10.35
C ALA A 91 -10.11 -19.65 9.07
N PHE A 92 -11.28 -20.30 9.16
CA PHE A 92 -12.22 -20.42 8.05
C PHE A 92 -12.74 -19.05 7.59
N TYR A 93 -13.30 -18.27 8.50
CA TYR A 93 -13.83 -16.94 8.16
C TYR A 93 -12.74 -15.94 7.81
N GLY A 94 -11.55 -16.05 8.40
CA GLY A 94 -10.37 -15.29 8.02
C GLY A 94 -9.96 -15.52 6.56
N LYS A 95 -9.99 -16.78 6.09
CA LYS A 95 -9.76 -17.11 4.67
C LYS A 95 -10.87 -16.58 3.75
N ARG A 96 -12.13 -16.73 4.16
CA ARG A 96 -13.29 -16.25 3.38
C ARG A 96 -13.24 -14.74 3.16
N GLN A 97 -13.05 -13.94 4.23
CA GLN A 97 -12.95 -12.49 4.09
C GLN A 97 -11.72 -12.06 3.28
N LEU A 98 -10.61 -12.83 3.32
CA LEU A 98 -9.44 -12.56 2.50
C LEU A 98 -9.72 -12.78 1.01
N VAL A 99 -10.42 -13.85 0.64
CA VAL A 99 -10.85 -14.10 -0.75
C VAL A 99 -11.71 -12.95 -1.26
N GLN A 100 -12.70 -12.51 -0.49
CA GLN A 100 -13.53 -11.36 -0.86
C GLN A 100 -12.71 -10.08 -1.04
N LYS A 101 -11.72 -9.84 -0.16
CA LYS A 101 -10.79 -8.70 -0.32
C LYS A 101 -10.03 -8.76 -1.64
N ILE A 102 -9.56 -9.95 -2.02
CA ILE A 102 -8.82 -10.13 -3.29
C ILE A 102 -9.73 -9.87 -4.49
N LEU A 103 -10.96 -10.42 -4.48
CA LEU A 103 -11.95 -10.20 -5.54
C LEU A 103 -12.31 -8.72 -5.71
N LEU A 104 -12.63 -8.03 -4.60
CA LEU A 104 -12.93 -6.60 -4.58
C LEU A 104 -11.78 -5.76 -5.17
N ASN A 105 -10.54 -6.04 -4.76
CA ASN A 105 -9.37 -5.29 -5.22
C ASN A 105 -8.99 -5.61 -6.67
N SER A 106 -9.35 -6.79 -7.18
CA SER A 106 -9.00 -7.22 -8.54
C SER A 106 -9.99 -6.69 -9.58
N LEU A 107 -11.26 -6.49 -9.21
CA LEU A 107 -12.33 -6.19 -10.16
C LEU A 107 -12.13 -4.83 -10.87
N TYR A 108 -11.68 -3.79 -10.14
CA TYR A 108 -11.39 -2.52 -10.79
C TYR A 108 -10.21 -2.62 -11.77
N GLY A 109 -9.20 -3.45 -11.44
CA GLY A 109 -8.01 -3.65 -12.28
C GLY A 109 -8.32 -4.28 -13.63
N VAL A 110 -9.30 -5.20 -13.68
CA VAL A 110 -9.69 -5.83 -14.95
C VAL A 110 -10.47 -4.89 -15.87
N LEU A 111 -11.06 -3.80 -15.37
CA LEU A 111 -11.66 -2.76 -16.21
C LEU A 111 -10.66 -2.12 -17.19
N GLY A 112 -9.38 -2.06 -16.80
CA GLY A 112 -8.29 -1.59 -17.65
C GLY A 112 -7.63 -2.69 -18.51
N LEU A 113 -8.11 -3.94 -18.49
CA LEU A 113 -7.56 -5.04 -19.25
C LEU A 113 -8.30 -5.23 -20.57
N PRO A 114 -7.66 -5.07 -21.75
CA PRO A 114 -8.32 -5.15 -23.05
C PRO A 114 -9.06 -6.47 -23.32
N ALA A 115 -8.66 -7.57 -22.71
CA ALA A 115 -9.33 -8.86 -22.84
C ALA A 115 -10.59 -9.01 -21.98
N PHE A 116 -10.89 -8.04 -21.10
CA PHE A 116 -12.05 -8.11 -20.24
C PHE A 116 -13.33 -7.67 -20.99
N ARG A 117 -14.42 -8.42 -20.82
CA ARG A 117 -15.69 -8.14 -21.51
C ARG A 117 -16.22 -6.71 -21.28
N PHE A 118 -16.00 -6.15 -20.09
CA PHE A 118 -16.43 -4.80 -19.73
C PHE A 118 -15.24 -3.83 -19.68
N TYR A 119 -14.23 -4.06 -20.53
CA TYR A 119 -13.10 -3.17 -20.67
C TYR A 119 -13.54 -1.74 -20.98
N ASP A 120 -13.15 -0.80 -20.14
CA ASP A 120 -13.35 0.63 -20.33
C ASP A 120 -12.27 1.37 -19.53
N VAL A 121 -11.30 1.95 -20.27
CA VAL A 121 -10.17 2.67 -19.65
C VAL A 121 -10.65 3.87 -18.85
N ASP A 122 -11.66 4.58 -19.32
CA ASP A 122 -12.21 5.75 -18.61
C ASP A 122 -12.80 5.36 -17.26
N ASN A 123 -13.46 4.20 -17.17
CA ASN A 123 -13.97 3.68 -15.90
C ASN A 123 -12.85 3.28 -14.96
N ALA A 124 -11.79 2.61 -15.46
CA ALA A 124 -10.63 2.26 -14.66
C ALA A 124 -9.89 3.50 -14.15
N GLU A 125 -9.72 4.49 -15.02
CA GLU A 125 -9.11 5.78 -14.68
C GLU A 125 -9.95 6.56 -13.66
N ALA A 126 -11.28 6.57 -13.82
CA ALA A 126 -12.21 7.24 -12.91
C ALA A 126 -12.02 6.77 -11.46
N VAL A 127 -11.88 5.47 -11.22
CA VAL A 127 -11.65 4.91 -9.88
C VAL A 127 -10.34 5.43 -9.29
N THR A 128 -9.25 5.35 -10.04
CA THR A 128 -7.91 5.70 -9.53
C THR A 128 -7.73 7.20 -9.37
N THR A 129 -8.20 8.02 -10.30
CA THR A 129 -8.09 9.49 -10.23
C THR A 129 -9.00 10.07 -9.15
N THR A 130 -10.22 9.53 -8.98
CA THR A 130 -11.10 9.95 -7.88
C THR A 130 -10.51 9.57 -6.53
N GLY A 131 -9.95 8.38 -6.38
CA GLY A 131 -9.22 7.99 -5.17
C GLY A 131 -8.04 8.92 -4.86
N GLN A 132 -7.26 9.29 -5.88
CA GLN A 132 -6.17 10.27 -5.72
C GLN A 132 -6.68 11.65 -5.30
N THR A 133 -7.80 12.10 -5.87
CA THR A 133 -8.40 13.39 -5.50
C THR A 133 -8.85 13.37 -4.05
N VAL A 134 -9.55 12.33 -3.63
CA VAL A 134 -10.02 12.19 -2.24
C VAL A 134 -8.85 12.21 -1.27
N ILE A 135 -7.83 11.37 -1.48
CA ILE A 135 -6.74 11.25 -0.51
C ILE A 135 -5.83 12.48 -0.44
N LYS A 136 -5.55 13.14 -1.58
CA LYS A 136 -4.78 14.38 -1.61
C LYS A 136 -5.52 15.53 -0.89
N ASN A 137 -6.82 15.63 -1.11
CA ASN A 137 -7.63 16.63 -0.39
C ASN A 137 -7.75 16.28 1.09
N SER A 138 -7.78 15.00 1.48
CA SER A 138 -7.72 14.60 2.89
C SER A 138 -6.45 15.08 3.57
N ALA A 139 -5.29 14.91 2.93
CA ALA A 139 -4.01 15.41 3.44
C ALA A 139 -4.01 16.93 3.60
N ASN A 140 -4.51 17.65 2.59
CA ASN A 140 -4.61 19.11 2.63
C ASN A 140 -5.57 19.60 3.73
N MET A 141 -6.73 18.98 3.86
CA MET A 141 -7.70 19.31 4.92
C MET A 141 -7.15 19.01 6.32
N GLY A 142 -6.35 17.95 6.47
CA GLY A 142 -5.63 17.68 7.70
C GLY A 142 -4.67 18.81 8.07
N ASN A 143 -3.88 19.29 7.12
CA ASN A 143 -3.00 20.44 7.33
C ASN A 143 -3.78 21.72 7.69
N ILE A 144 -4.91 21.97 7.03
CA ILE A 144 -5.79 23.11 7.36
C ILE A 144 -6.28 23.02 8.81
N LYS A 145 -6.71 21.82 9.27
CA LYS A 145 -7.13 21.61 10.66
C LYS A 145 -5.99 21.88 11.64
N TYR A 146 -4.79 21.37 11.37
CA TYR A 146 -3.60 21.59 12.22
C TYR A 146 -3.24 23.06 12.28
N ASN A 147 -3.11 23.73 11.13
CA ASN A 147 -2.74 25.15 11.07
C ASN A 147 -3.76 26.05 11.78
N LYS A 148 -5.06 25.74 11.63
CA LYS A 148 -6.12 26.49 12.33
C LYS A 148 -5.98 26.41 13.84
N GLU A 149 -5.65 25.23 14.38
CA GLU A 149 -5.50 25.03 15.81
C GLU A 149 -4.21 25.66 16.35
N LEU A 150 -3.11 25.54 15.58
CA LEU A 150 -1.80 26.07 15.95
C LEU A 150 -1.69 27.59 15.75
N GLY A 151 -2.66 28.22 15.07
CA GLY A 151 -2.60 29.64 14.70
C GLY A 151 -1.52 29.94 13.65
N THR A 152 -1.20 28.96 12.77
CA THR A 152 -0.19 29.04 11.73
C THR A 152 -0.81 28.83 10.33
N THR A 153 -0.02 28.96 9.27
CA THR A 153 -0.47 28.76 7.88
C THR A 153 0.41 27.83 7.08
N ASP A 154 1.56 27.45 7.58
CA ASP A 154 2.68 26.83 6.87
C ASP A 154 3.13 25.48 7.46
N VAL A 155 2.51 25.02 8.55
CA VAL A 155 2.82 23.68 9.10
C VAL A 155 2.30 22.61 8.17
N ASP A 156 3.23 21.79 7.64
CA ASP A 156 2.91 20.54 6.94
C ASP A 156 3.09 19.35 7.88
N SER A 157 1.99 18.84 8.40
CA SER A 157 1.96 17.67 9.28
C SER A 157 1.81 16.35 8.51
N ASN A 158 1.59 16.40 7.20
CA ASN A 158 1.44 15.23 6.36
C ASN A 158 2.82 14.66 5.99
N ILE A 159 3.15 13.49 6.53
CA ILE A 159 4.43 12.81 6.31
C ILE A 159 4.44 12.03 5.00
N TYR A 160 3.34 11.29 4.73
CA TYR A 160 3.28 10.37 3.61
C TYR A 160 1.85 10.01 3.24
N ILE A 161 1.62 9.77 1.95
CA ILE A 161 0.34 9.27 1.41
C ILE A 161 0.63 7.97 0.65
N ASP A 162 -0.13 6.91 0.94
CA ASP A 162 -0.05 5.67 0.17
C ASP A 162 -1.44 5.16 -0.20
N THR A 163 -1.78 5.31 -1.47
CA THR A 163 -3.00 4.82 -2.13
C THR A 163 -4.29 5.35 -1.47
N ASP A 164 -4.65 4.85 -0.29
CA ASP A 164 -5.87 5.12 0.47
C ASP A 164 -5.60 5.51 1.93
N SER A 165 -4.35 5.75 2.29
CA SER A 165 -3.94 6.14 3.63
C SER A 165 -3.14 7.43 3.65
N VAL A 166 -3.30 8.21 4.73
CA VAL A 166 -2.52 9.41 5.02
C VAL A 166 -1.83 9.22 6.37
N PHE A 167 -0.57 9.60 6.44
CA PHE A 167 0.25 9.57 7.65
C PHE A 167 0.50 10.99 8.13
N PHE A 168 -0.08 11.32 9.27
CA PHE A 168 0.12 12.62 9.90
C PHE A 168 1.06 12.53 11.09
N SER A 169 1.94 13.53 11.23
CA SER A 169 2.68 13.73 12.47
C SER A 169 1.77 14.34 13.55
N ALA A 170 1.64 13.69 14.69
CA ALA A 170 0.94 14.26 15.83
C ALA A 170 1.81 15.27 16.62
N VAL A 171 3.13 15.32 16.35
CA VAL A 171 4.10 16.12 17.10
C VAL A 171 3.70 17.60 17.23
N PRO A 172 3.29 18.32 16.16
CA PRO A 172 2.92 19.72 16.30
C PRO A 172 1.78 19.96 17.29
N LEU A 173 0.75 19.08 17.28
CA LEU A 173 -0.36 19.18 18.23
C LEU A 173 0.01 18.70 19.63
N LEU A 174 0.87 17.69 19.76
CA LEU A 174 1.39 17.26 21.06
C LEU A 174 2.23 18.36 21.71
N ASP A 175 3.15 18.99 20.98
CA ASP A 175 3.95 20.12 21.48
C ASP A 175 3.09 21.33 21.87
N HIS A 176 1.94 21.52 21.21
CA HIS A 176 0.97 22.58 21.53
C HIS A 176 0.11 22.26 22.76
N ARG A 177 -0.44 21.04 22.84
CA ARG A 177 -1.42 20.63 23.86
C ARG A 177 -0.76 20.09 25.13
N HIS A 178 0.38 19.37 25.03
CA HIS A 178 1.01 18.56 26.09
C HIS A 178 2.53 18.70 26.06
N LYS A 179 3.06 19.75 26.70
CA LYS A 179 4.50 20.09 26.64
C LYS A 179 5.46 19.01 27.19
N ASP A 180 4.96 18.16 28.05
CA ASP A 180 5.68 17.08 28.74
C ASP A 180 5.58 15.69 28.05
N TRP A 181 4.88 15.61 26.91
CA TRP A 181 4.62 14.33 26.23
C TRP A 181 5.86 13.51 25.90
N LYS A 182 7.01 14.18 25.73
CA LYS A 182 8.29 13.51 25.39
C LYS A 182 8.83 12.65 26.53
N THR A 183 8.43 12.92 27.76
CA THR A 183 8.84 12.19 28.97
C THR A 183 7.79 11.17 29.42
N MET A 184 6.63 11.15 28.77
CA MET A 184 5.53 10.21 29.08
C MET A 184 5.85 8.80 28.58
N PRO A 185 5.33 7.76 29.24
CA PRO A 185 5.35 6.39 28.71
C PRO A 185 4.66 6.27 27.35
N ASP A 186 5.14 5.37 26.51
CA ASP A 186 4.57 5.16 25.17
C ASP A 186 3.06 4.83 25.19
N SER A 187 2.59 4.14 26.22
CA SER A 187 1.16 3.86 26.41
C SER A 187 0.30 5.11 26.60
N GLU A 188 0.80 6.10 27.32
CA GLU A 188 0.11 7.37 27.53
C GLU A 188 0.17 8.23 26.27
N VAL A 189 1.34 8.32 25.64
CA VAL A 189 1.49 9.01 24.34
C VAL A 189 0.57 8.40 23.28
N ALA A 190 0.43 7.06 23.25
CA ALA A 190 -0.48 6.39 22.32
C ALA A 190 -1.94 6.82 22.52
N VAL A 191 -2.39 7.01 23.77
CA VAL A 191 -3.76 7.50 24.08
C VAL A 191 -3.97 8.92 23.61
N LEU A 192 -2.99 9.81 23.86
CA LEU A 192 -3.07 11.21 23.39
C LEU A 192 -3.15 11.29 21.86
N VAL A 193 -2.27 10.54 21.16
CA VAL A 193 -2.25 10.50 19.69
C VAL A 193 -3.50 9.85 19.13
N ASP A 194 -4.03 8.83 19.79
CA ASP A 194 -5.27 8.18 19.40
C ASP A 194 -6.47 9.14 19.50
N GLY A 195 -6.48 10.02 20.50
CA GLY A 195 -7.45 11.12 20.62
C GLY A 195 -7.35 12.11 19.45
N ILE A 196 -6.14 12.60 19.15
CA ILE A 196 -5.88 13.50 18.01
C ILE A 196 -6.32 12.83 16.68
N ALA A 197 -5.99 11.55 16.51
CA ALA A 197 -6.39 10.81 15.31
C ALA A 197 -7.90 10.62 15.21
N GLY A 198 -8.61 10.46 16.34
CA GLY A 198 -10.08 10.44 16.40
C GLY A 198 -10.70 11.75 15.94
N GLU A 199 -10.22 12.88 16.47
CA GLU A 199 -10.67 14.22 16.03
C GLU A 199 -10.41 14.46 14.55
N MET A 200 -9.27 13.99 14.02
CA MET A 200 -8.94 14.06 12.60
C MET A 200 -9.87 13.21 11.76
N GLN A 201 -10.14 11.97 12.18
CA GLN A 201 -11.08 11.08 11.54
C GLN A 201 -12.46 11.71 11.38
N ASP A 202 -13.01 12.27 12.47
CA ASP A 202 -14.32 12.91 12.47
C ASP A 202 -14.36 14.15 11.56
N TYR A 203 -13.30 14.93 11.58
CA TYR A 203 -13.16 16.11 10.72
C TYR A 203 -13.11 15.73 9.23
N LEU A 204 -12.32 14.72 8.86
CA LEU A 204 -12.18 14.27 7.49
C LEU A 204 -13.45 13.57 6.99
N ASN A 205 -14.17 12.83 7.82
CA ASN A 205 -15.44 12.21 7.42
C ASN A 205 -16.50 13.28 7.13
N LYS A 206 -16.60 14.34 7.94
CA LYS A 206 -17.46 15.51 7.62
C LYS A 206 -17.03 16.21 6.32
N PHE A 207 -15.75 16.29 6.05
CA PHE A 207 -15.24 16.82 4.79
C PHE A 207 -15.67 15.94 3.61
N TYR A 208 -15.70 14.60 3.76
CA TYR A 208 -16.17 13.70 2.70
C TYR A 208 -17.64 13.89 2.35
N ASP A 209 -18.50 14.21 3.33
CA ASP A 209 -19.90 14.57 3.06
C ASP A 209 -19.97 15.79 2.13
N ILE A 210 -19.19 16.82 2.43
CA ILE A 210 -19.12 18.06 1.63
C ILE A 210 -18.53 17.79 0.24
N LEU A 211 -17.41 17.06 0.18
CA LEU A 211 -16.73 16.73 -1.08
C LEU A 211 -17.64 15.95 -2.02
N SER A 212 -18.33 14.96 -1.48
CA SER A 212 -19.22 14.10 -2.26
C SER A 212 -20.44 14.86 -2.80
N ASP A 213 -21.09 15.64 -1.96
CA ASP A 213 -22.28 16.41 -2.34
C ASP A 213 -21.92 17.56 -3.31
N LYS A 214 -20.94 18.38 -2.97
CA LYS A 214 -20.66 19.62 -3.71
C LYS A 214 -19.87 19.41 -5.00
N PHE A 215 -18.93 18.45 -5.03
CA PHE A 215 -18.04 18.28 -6.17
C PHE A 215 -18.39 17.07 -7.03
N PHE A 216 -18.92 16.00 -6.45
CA PHE A 216 -19.26 14.79 -7.19
C PHE A 216 -20.77 14.59 -7.39
N ASN A 217 -21.60 15.43 -6.79
CA ASN A 217 -23.07 15.32 -6.79
C ASN A 217 -23.54 13.93 -6.29
N VAL A 218 -22.96 13.46 -5.19
CA VAL A 218 -23.28 12.17 -4.54
C VAL A 218 -23.69 12.41 -3.10
N GLN A 219 -24.96 12.20 -2.76
CA GLN A 219 -25.49 12.39 -1.41
C GLN A 219 -25.27 11.18 -0.52
N ASN A 220 -25.39 9.97 -1.09
CA ASN A 220 -25.21 8.71 -0.38
C ASN A 220 -23.88 8.06 -0.77
N HIS A 221 -22.76 8.65 -0.31
CA HIS A 221 -21.44 8.13 -0.57
C HIS A 221 -21.00 7.04 0.43
N ARG A 222 -19.93 6.34 0.11
CA ARG A 222 -19.31 5.29 0.96
C ARG A 222 -17.90 5.64 1.39
N LEU A 223 -17.49 6.89 1.20
CA LEU A 223 -16.18 7.35 1.64
C LEU A 223 -16.17 7.40 3.16
N GLU A 224 -15.23 6.69 3.74
CA GLU A 224 -15.00 6.67 5.18
C GLU A 224 -13.51 6.50 5.43
N ILE A 225 -12.92 7.37 6.25
CA ILE A 225 -11.57 7.21 6.75
C ILE A 225 -11.63 6.79 8.22
N LYS A 226 -10.74 5.87 8.60
CA LYS A 226 -10.60 5.37 9.97
C LYS A 226 -9.16 5.46 10.41
N LYS A 227 -8.97 5.82 11.68
CA LYS A 227 -7.66 5.65 12.32
C LYS A 227 -7.35 4.16 12.42
N GLU A 228 -6.14 3.76 12.07
CA GLU A 228 -5.73 2.36 12.13
C GLU A 228 -4.71 2.11 13.22
N TYR A 229 -3.62 2.88 13.24
CA TYR A 229 -2.55 2.67 14.21
C TYR A 229 -1.81 3.97 14.56
N VAL A 230 -1.14 3.93 15.71
CA VAL A 230 -0.22 4.93 16.18
C VAL A 230 1.20 4.37 16.10
N ALA A 231 2.06 5.05 15.35
CA ALA A 231 3.49 4.78 15.31
C ALA A 231 4.24 5.77 16.21
N ARG A 232 5.16 5.25 17.03
CA ARG A 232 6.03 6.07 17.89
C ARG A 232 7.10 6.78 17.09
N ALA A 233 7.61 6.09 16.07
CA ALA A 233 8.59 6.60 15.13
C ALA A 233 8.45 5.91 13.77
N GLY A 234 8.96 6.54 12.70
CA GLY A 234 8.97 5.98 11.38
C GLY A 234 10.05 6.59 10.49
N ILE A 235 10.49 5.82 9.50
CA ILE A 235 11.46 6.22 8.49
C ILE A 235 10.84 5.98 7.11
N TRP A 236 10.70 7.02 6.31
CA TRP A 236 10.22 6.97 4.92
C TRP A 236 11.37 7.27 3.98
N ILE A 237 11.93 6.23 3.36
CA ILE A 237 13.13 6.33 2.50
C ILE A 237 12.74 6.71 1.07
N ALA A 238 11.64 6.15 0.58
CA ALA A 238 11.12 6.41 -0.76
C ALA A 238 9.66 5.96 -0.86
N LYS A 239 9.01 6.27 -1.99
CA LYS A 239 7.64 5.81 -2.28
C LYS A 239 7.55 4.29 -2.11
N LYS A 240 6.60 3.84 -1.26
CA LYS A 240 6.36 2.43 -0.90
C LYS A 240 7.56 1.72 -0.22
N ARG A 241 8.49 2.49 0.35
CA ARG A 241 9.67 1.96 1.07
C ARG A 241 9.85 2.69 2.40
N TYR A 242 9.29 2.11 3.46
CA TYR A 242 9.29 2.69 4.80
C TYR A 242 9.27 1.63 5.89
N ALA A 243 9.63 2.04 7.10
CA ALA A 243 9.52 1.24 8.32
C ALA A 243 8.94 2.09 9.45
N GLN A 244 8.13 1.48 10.31
CA GLN A 244 7.46 2.15 11.42
C GLN A 244 7.48 1.27 12.66
N TRP A 245 7.65 1.89 13.81
CA TRP A 245 7.46 1.25 15.11
C TRP A 245 6.07 1.58 15.62
N ILE A 246 5.16 0.62 15.51
CA ILE A 246 3.75 0.75 15.90
C ILE A 246 3.61 0.39 17.37
N ILE A 247 3.01 1.30 18.15
CA ILE A 247 2.75 1.16 19.59
C ILE A 247 1.26 0.96 19.92
N SER A 248 0.35 1.31 19.02
CA SER A 248 -1.08 1.03 19.13
C SER A 248 -1.68 0.65 17.79
N ASN A 249 -2.54 -0.36 17.77
CA ASN A 249 -3.27 -0.79 16.58
C ASN A 249 -4.75 -0.96 16.93
N ASN A 250 -5.62 -0.11 16.35
CA ASN A 250 -7.04 -0.03 16.67
C ASN A 250 -7.31 0.09 18.19
N GLY A 251 -6.53 0.90 18.90
CA GLY A 251 -6.62 1.11 20.33
C GLY A 251 -6.04 0.00 21.22
N ILE A 252 -5.47 -1.04 20.62
CA ILE A 252 -4.79 -2.12 21.34
C ILE A 252 -3.29 -1.84 21.35
N ALA A 253 -2.68 -1.83 22.54
CA ALA A 253 -1.24 -1.67 22.70
C ALA A 253 -0.49 -2.83 22.03
N VAL A 254 0.50 -2.48 21.21
CA VAL A 254 1.38 -3.43 20.51
C VAL A 254 2.81 -2.90 20.51
N ASP A 255 3.76 -3.79 20.32
CA ASP A 255 5.15 -3.46 20.06
C ASP A 255 5.57 -4.14 18.74
N LYS A 256 5.40 -3.43 17.62
CA LYS A 256 5.51 -4.04 16.32
C LYS A 256 6.29 -3.17 15.34
N LEU A 257 7.32 -3.78 14.71
CA LEU A 257 7.97 -3.22 13.53
C LEU A 257 7.15 -3.57 12.27
N ASP A 258 6.56 -2.57 11.63
CA ASP A 258 5.96 -2.70 10.30
C ASP A 258 6.90 -2.18 9.23
N VAL A 259 7.18 -3.00 8.22
CA VAL A 259 8.12 -2.68 7.14
C VAL A 259 7.45 -2.91 5.80
N LYS A 260 7.52 -1.90 4.94
CA LYS A 260 7.01 -1.96 3.57
C LYS A 260 8.14 -1.73 2.56
N GLY A 261 8.22 -2.60 1.56
CA GLY A 261 9.10 -2.45 0.40
C GLY A 261 10.60 -2.47 0.66
N LEU A 262 11.05 -2.63 1.91
CA LEU A 262 12.46 -2.78 2.26
C LEU A 262 12.90 -4.24 2.17
N ASP A 263 14.20 -4.44 2.01
CA ASP A 263 14.80 -5.75 1.77
C ASP A 263 14.63 -6.74 2.95
N VAL A 264 14.36 -6.22 4.14
CA VAL A 264 14.01 -7.01 5.35
C VAL A 264 12.87 -8.00 5.11
N LYS A 265 11.92 -7.67 4.21
CA LYS A 265 10.74 -8.52 3.92
C LYS A 265 10.87 -9.31 2.63
N ARG A 266 11.97 -9.17 1.89
CA ARG A 266 12.14 -9.84 0.61
C ARG A 266 12.58 -11.30 0.80
N SER A 267 11.82 -12.23 0.26
CA SER A 267 12.14 -13.68 0.29
C SER A 267 13.45 -14.05 -0.42
N SER A 268 14.04 -13.14 -1.21
CA SER A 268 15.34 -13.31 -1.84
C SER A 268 16.52 -13.12 -0.86
N PHE A 269 16.30 -12.44 0.27
CA PHE A 269 17.31 -12.27 1.30
C PHE A 269 17.31 -13.46 2.27
N PRO A 270 18.48 -13.94 2.69
CA PRO A 270 18.59 -14.96 3.72
C PRO A 270 17.95 -14.52 5.04
N LYS A 271 17.38 -15.49 5.78
CA LYS A 271 16.66 -15.19 7.03
C LYS A 271 17.52 -14.48 8.07
N ALA A 272 18.78 -14.88 8.21
CA ALA A 272 19.73 -14.23 9.12
C ALA A 272 19.93 -12.73 8.82
N PHE A 273 19.98 -12.34 7.53
CA PHE A 273 20.06 -10.93 7.15
C PHE A 273 18.76 -10.18 7.40
N GLN A 274 17.60 -10.82 7.16
CA GLN A 274 16.31 -10.22 7.46
C GLN A 274 16.16 -9.92 8.96
N GLU A 275 16.56 -10.84 9.81
CA GLU A 275 16.57 -10.69 11.28
C GLU A 275 17.50 -9.57 11.71
N CYS A 276 18.74 -9.57 11.22
CA CYS A 276 19.72 -8.51 11.52
C CYS A 276 19.19 -7.12 11.09
N MET A 277 18.73 -6.98 9.85
CA MET A 277 18.18 -5.71 9.36
C MET A 277 16.94 -5.28 10.16
N GLY A 278 16.09 -6.23 10.57
CA GLY A 278 14.93 -5.96 11.41
C GLY A 278 15.33 -5.42 12.79
N THR A 279 16.34 -6.01 13.43
CA THR A 279 16.89 -5.53 14.71
C THR A 279 17.48 -4.13 14.55
N VAL A 280 18.30 -3.90 13.53
CA VAL A 280 18.89 -2.58 13.26
C VAL A 280 17.80 -1.51 13.03
N LEU A 281 16.77 -1.81 12.25
CA LEU A 281 15.68 -0.87 12.01
C LEU A 281 14.93 -0.50 13.29
N ILE A 282 14.58 -1.47 14.13
CA ILE A 282 13.87 -1.17 15.37
C ILE A 282 14.76 -0.42 16.37
N ASP A 283 16.05 -0.73 16.42
CA ASP A 283 17.00 -0.03 17.27
C ASP A 283 17.19 1.44 16.84
N ILE A 284 17.25 1.71 15.54
CA ILE A 284 17.22 3.08 15.00
C ILE A 284 15.91 3.80 15.38
N LEU A 285 14.77 3.15 15.19
CA LEU A 285 13.45 3.73 15.51
C LEU A 285 13.26 4.00 17.02
N ARG A 286 13.96 3.23 17.86
CA ARG A 286 14.02 3.42 19.32
C ARG A 286 15.12 4.39 19.77
N SER A 287 15.79 5.02 18.81
CA SER A 287 16.88 5.99 19.06
C SER A 287 18.01 5.43 19.94
N LYS A 288 18.38 4.16 19.75
CA LYS A 288 19.55 3.59 20.42
C LYS A 288 20.82 4.30 19.96
N PRO A 289 21.84 4.39 20.83
CA PRO A 289 23.14 4.96 20.47
C PRO A 289 23.75 4.29 19.24
N GLU A 290 24.40 5.09 18.40
CA GLU A 290 25.04 4.60 17.15
C GLU A 290 26.10 3.54 17.43
N GLU A 291 26.84 3.68 18.53
CA GLU A 291 27.88 2.76 18.96
C GLU A 291 27.31 1.35 19.22
N GLU A 292 26.12 1.25 19.85
CA GLU A 292 25.47 -0.04 20.12
C GLU A 292 25.03 -0.73 18.83
N ILE A 293 24.43 0.05 17.92
CA ILE A 293 23.96 -0.43 16.60
C ILE A 293 25.16 -0.91 15.78
N THR A 294 26.25 -0.13 15.77
CA THR A 294 27.49 -0.47 15.07
C THR A 294 28.14 -1.73 15.65
N ALA A 295 28.21 -1.85 16.98
CA ALA A 295 28.72 -3.04 17.64
C ALA A 295 27.92 -4.29 17.28
N PHE A 296 26.58 -4.19 17.25
CA PHE A 296 25.72 -5.28 16.81
C PHE A 296 25.97 -5.70 15.35
N ILE A 297 26.10 -4.74 14.43
CA ILE A 297 26.40 -5.02 13.02
C ILE A 297 27.77 -5.71 12.85
N LEU A 298 28.80 -5.26 13.59
CA LEU A 298 30.14 -5.87 13.57
C LEU A 298 30.13 -7.29 14.13
N ALA A 299 29.42 -7.53 15.24
CA ALA A 299 29.23 -8.86 15.82
C ALA A 299 28.48 -9.79 14.82
N PHE A 300 27.43 -9.30 14.17
CA PHE A 300 26.73 -10.04 13.12
C PHE A 300 27.66 -10.39 11.96
N LYS A 301 28.46 -9.42 11.46
CA LYS A 301 29.44 -9.65 10.40
C LYS A 301 30.41 -10.77 10.77
N LYS A 302 30.90 -10.79 12.01
CA LYS A 302 31.81 -11.87 12.52
C LYS A 302 31.09 -13.22 12.52
N SER A 303 29.84 -13.28 13.03
CA SER A 303 29.06 -14.53 13.09
C SER A 303 28.76 -15.13 11.73
N MET A 304 28.74 -14.32 10.66
CA MET A 304 28.47 -14.79 9.31
C MET A 304 29.51 -15.77 8.79
N MET A 305 30.77 -15.64 9.25
CA MET A 305 31.86 -16.53 8.83
C MET A 305 31.71 -17.94 9.39
N GLU A 306 30.92 -18.09 10.45
CA GLU A 306 30.74 -19.37 11.19
C GLU A 306 29.38 -20.04 10.78
N ARG A 307 28.51 -19.33 10.05
CA ARG A 307 27.19 -19.84 9.69
C ARG A 307 27.23 -20.82 8.51
N PRO A 308 26.36 -21.83 8.50
CA PRO A 308 26.19 -22.70 7.33
C PRO A 308 25.83 -21.88 6.08
N VAL A 309 26.42 -22.27 4.95
CA VAL A 309 26.17 -21.61 3.65
C VAL A 309 24.67 -21.56 3.32
N SER A 310 23.89 -22.56 3.71
CA SER A 310 22.44 -22.62 3.50
C SER A 310 21.65 -21.51 4.18
N GLU A 311 22.21 -20.90 5.26
CA GLU A 311 21.57 -19.82 6.01
C GLU A 311 21.91 -18.43 5.45
N ILE A 312 23.07 -18.30 4.79
CA ILE A 312 23.57 -17.04 4.25
C ILE A 312 23.37 -16.90 2.74
N ALA A 313 23.00 -18.00 2.06
CA ALA A 313 22.81 -18.02 0.64
C ALA A 313 21.55 -17.25 0.18
N LYS A 314 21.70 -16.43 -0.86
CA LYS A 314 20.60 -15.73 -1.50
C LYS A 314 19.72 -16.68 -2.32
N ASN A 315 18.41 -16.51 -2.21
CA ASN A 315 17.43 -17.18 -3.05
C ASN A 315 17.15 -16.36 -4.31
N SER A 316 17.28 -16.98 -5.49
CA SER A 316 16.95 -16.33 -6.76
C SER A 316 16.29 -17.31 -7.72
N ALA A 317 15.31 -16.83 -8.49
CA ALA A 317 14.72 -17.63 -9.56
C ALA A 317 15.63 -17.62 -10.80
N VAL A 318 15.90 -18.80 -11.35
CA VAL A 318 16.63 -18.94 -12.60
C VAL A 318 15.73 -18.52 -13.75
N LYS A 319 16.19 -17.58 -14.58
CA LYS A 319 15.45 -17.11 -15.76
C LYS A 319 16.36 -17.06 -16.97
N HIS A 320 15.81 -17.46 -18.11
CA HIS A 320 16.52 -17.45 -19.39
C HIS A 320 17.83 -18.26 -19.39
N LEU A 321 17.84 -19.42 -18.73
CA LEU A 321 19.01 -20.28 -18.61
C LEU A 321 19.58 -20.63 -19.99
N SER A 322 18.72 -20.97 -20.94
CA SER A 322 19.09 -21.31 -22.32
C SER A 322 19.82 -20.19 -23.07
N LYS A 323 19.51 -18.93 -22.76
CA LYS A 323 20.17 -17.74 -23.33
C LYS A 323 21.68 -17.71 -23.02
N TYR A 324 22.06 -18.25 -21.87
CA TYR A 324 23.44 -18.23 -21.36
C TYR A 324 24.18 -19.58 -21.57
N LEU A 325 23.58 -20.49 -22.32
CA LEU A 325 24.14 -21.82 -22.65
C LEU A 325 24.40 -21.89 -24.17
N PRO A 326 25.55 -21.43 -24.67
CA PRO A 326 25.86 -21.56 -26.09
C PRO A 326 25.96 -23.04 -26.52
N LYS A 327 25.61 -23.32 -27.78
CA LYS A 327 25.55 -24.71 -28.35
C LYS A 327 26.87 -25.46 -28.25
N LYS A 328 28.02 -24.75 -28.27
CA LYS A 328 29.36 -25.36 -28.20
C LYS A 328 30.08 -24.82 -26.94
N ARG A 329 29.63 -25.24 -25.76
CA ARG A 329 30.21 -24.86 -24.48
C ARG A 329 30.91 -26.05 -23.83
N GLN A 330 32.11 -25.82 -23.27
CA GLN A 330 32.77 -26.78 -22.40
C GLN A 330 32.16 -26.71 -20.97
N LEU A 331 32.22 -27.81 -20.23
CA LEU A 331 31.81 -27.84 -18.81
C LEU A 331 32.61 -26.80 -18.02
N PHE A 332 31.94 -26.13 -17.06
CA PHE A 332 32.51 -25.10 -16.21
C PHE A 332 32.93 -23.80 -16.91
N GLN A 333 32.74 -23.71 -18.22
CA GLN A 333 32.97 -22.46 -18.95
C GLN A 333 31.78 -21.51 -18.79
N LEU A 334 32.03 -20.30 -18.29
CA LEU A 334 31.01 -19.26 -18.08
C LEU A 334 31.30 -18.04 -18.94
N GLU A 335 30.29 -17.49 -19.56
CA GLU A 335 30.40 -16.25 -20.33
C GLU A 335 30.40 -15.01 -19.42
N LYS A 336 30.97 -13.90 -19.91
CA LYS A 336 30.89 -12.60 -19.26
C LYS A 336 29.43 -12.11 -19.27
N GLY A 337 29.01 -11.42 -18.20
CA GLY A 337 27.68 -10.81 -18.12
C GLY A 337 26.55 -11.77 -17.66
N VAL A 338 26.83 -13.05 -17.44
CA VAL A 338 25.85 -13.99 -16.87
C VAL A 338 25.56 -13.59 -15.41
N PRO A 339 24.28 -13.44 -15.00
CA PRO A 339 23.93 -13.13 -13.60
C PRO A 339 24.41 -14.21 -12.62
N ALA A 340 24.84 -13.83 -11.41
CA ALA A 340 25.46 -14.75 -10.46
C ALA A 340 24.60 -16.00 -10.14
N HIS A 341 23.30 -15.83 -9.93
CA HIS A 341 22.37 -16.94 -9.68
C HIS A 341 22.23 -17.88 -10.88
N VAL A 342 22.33 -17.35 -12.11
CA VAL A 342 22.31 -18.18 -13.33
C VAL A 342 23.63 -18.91 -13.48
N LYS A 343 24.78 -18.28 -13.14
CA LYS A 343 26.07 -18.95 -13.05
C LYS A 343 26.03 -20.13 -12.09
N ALA A 344 25.47 -19.92 -10.89
CA ALA A 344 25.31 -20.99 -9.91
C ALA A 344 24.48 -22.17 -10.44
N ALA A 345 23.37 -21.91 -11.13
CA ALA A 345 22.56 -22.93 -11.76
C ALA A 345 23.31 -23.69 -12.88
N ILE A 346 24.06 -22.96 -13.69
CA ILE A 346 24.90 -23.58 -14.76
C ILE A 346 25.97 -24.47 -14.16
N LEU A 347 26.73 -23.98 -13.17
CA LEU A 347 27.76 -24.74 -12.48
C LEU A 347 27.18 -25.97 -11.79
N TYR A 348 26.03 -25.84 -11.14
CA TYR A 348 25.33 -27.00 -10.55
C TYR A 348 25.02 -28.06 -11.60
N ASN A 349 24.45 -27.66 -12.73
CA ASN A 349 24.15 -28.60 -13.82
C ASN A 349 25.41 -29.21 -14.42
N ASP A 350 26.50 -28.49 -14.50
CA ASP A 350 27.81 -29.00 -14.94
C ASP A 350 28.39 -30.03 -13.96
N CYS A 351 28.28 -29.75 -12.65
CA CYS A 351 28.67 -30.68 -11.61
C CYS A 351 27.90 -32.01 -11.73
N LEU A 352 26.55 -31.94 -11.95
CA LEU A 352 25.75 -33.15 -12.14
C LEU A 352 26.21 -33.99 -13.33
N LYS A 353 26.61 -33.34 -14.42
CA LYS A 353 27.17 -34.06 -15.59
C LYS A 353 28.55 -34.62 -15.31
N HIS A 354 29.43 -33.83 -14.69
CA HIS A 354 30.79 -34.22 -14.38
C HIS A 354 30.86 -35.44 -13.43
N PHE A 355 30.03 -35.44 -12.40
CA PHE A 355 29.95 -36.54 -11.42
C PHE A 355 28.97 -37.63 -11.78
N ASN A 356 28.43 -37.64 -13.01
CA ASN A 356 27.41 -38.57 -13.49
C ASN A 356 26.25 -38.79 -12.49
N ALA A 357 25.75 -37.68 -11.91
CA ALA A 357 24.76 -37.70 -10.84
C ALA A 357 23.35 -37.16 -11.23
N PRO A 358 22.94 -37.11 -12.54
CA PRO A 358 21.65 -36.58 -12.92
C PRO A 358 20.48 -37.48 -12.49
N PHE A 359 20.74 -38.75 -12.16
CA PHE A 359 19.74 -39.67 -11.62
C PHE A 359 19.44 -39.44 -10.14
N LYS A 360 20.38 -38.86 -9.39
CA LYS A 360 20.21 -38.57 -7.96
C LYS A 360 19.65 -37.19 -7.69
N TYR A 361 19.97 -36.23 -8.54
CA TYR A 361 19.56 -34.80 -8.38
C TYR A 361 19.07 -34.26 -9.71
N SER A 362 17.92 -33.57 -9.68
CA SER A 362 17.34 -32.98 -10.90
C SER A 362 18.15 -31.78 -11.38
N PRO A 363 18.44 -31.68 -12.68
CA PRO A 363 19.04 -30.45 -13.25
C PRO A 363 18.12 -29.24 -13.07
N MET A 364 18.72 -28.10 -12.81
CA MET A 364 18.05 -26.80 -12.73
C MET A 364 17.51 -26.36 -14.09
N LYS A 365 16.29 -25.82 -14.11
CA LYS A 365 15.56 -25.32 -15.29
C LYS A 365 15.10 -23.89 -15.09
N ASP A 366 14.61 -23.25 -16.15
CA ASP A 366 13.95 -21.96 -16.05
C ASP A 366 12.74 -22.04 -15.11
N GLY A 367 12.64 -21.09 -14.18
CA GLY A 367 11.62 -21.06 -13.14
C GLY A 367 12.06 -21.64 -11.80
N ASP A 368 13.09 -22.50 -11.77
CA ASP A 368 13.61 -23.06 -10.53
C ASP A 368 14.26 -21.99 -9.65
N LYS A 369 14.29 -22.27 -8.35
CA LYS A 369 14.97 -21.40 -7.36
C LYS A 369 16.32 -21.99 -7.00
N VAL A 370 17.36 -21.18 -7.10
CA VAL A 370 18.71 -21.53 -6.68
C VAL A 370 19.11 -20.72 -5.45
N LYS A 371 19.74 -21.38 -4.48
CA LYS A 371 20.47 -20.72 -3.39
C LYS A 371 21.92 -20.56 -3.82
N TRP A 372 22.46 -19.36 -3.70
CA TRP A 372 23.81 -19.06 -4.14
C TRP A 372 24.53 -18.07 -3.20
N VAL A 373 25.83 -18.18 -3.13
CA VAL A 373 26.78 -17.26 -2.46
C VAL A 373 27.92 -16.94 -3.41
N TYR A 374 28.67 -15.87 -3.14
CA TYR A 374 29.93 -15.58 -3.81
C TYR A 374 31.07 -16.37 -3.17
#